data_2a1e6c5f4afad8cb5b0abc17e99d1dce
#
_entry.id   2a1e6c5f4afad8cb5b0abc17e99d1dce
#
_cell.length_a   1.000
_cell.length_b   1.000
_cell.length_c   1.000
_cell.angle_alpha   90.00
_cell.angle_beta   90.00
_cell.angle_gamma   90.00
#
_symmetry.space_group_name_H-M   'P 1'
#
loop_
_entity.id
_entity.type
_entity.pdbx_description
1 polymer ?
#
loop_
_entity_poly.entity_id
_entity_poly.type
_entity_poly.pdbx_seq_one_letter_code
_entity_poly.pdbx_strand_id
1 'polypeptide(L)'
;RAREFYQCDVDVCGIEGSFIEAEMLMMTIECYKKLGIEVYVEINNRKLLEGFIISSGIDKELTSKVILSVDKLAKIGEDGVREELKEYNIASEKLDNLFSLFKCNINELDNMNIDNEEFIEGKSEIKELFSYIDYLDLNEYARFTPYLARGLEIYTGTVWEVFDKKQRLTCAIGGGGRYDNLIG
;
A
#
# COMPACT_ATOMS: atom_id res chain seq x y z
N ARG A 1 -20.23 -26.03 6.32
CA ARG A 1 -19.87 -24.61 6.56
C ARG A 1 -20.40 -23.79 5.40
N ALA A 2 -21.25 -22.80 5.69
CA ALA A 2 -21.64 -21.80 4.69
C ALA A 2 -20.37 -21.03 4.26
N ARG A 3 -20.25 -20.77 2.94
CA ARG A 3 -19.18 -19.93 2.38
C ARG A 3 -19.72 -18.53 2.10
N GLU A 4 -20.44 -17.99 3.07
CA GLU A 4 -21.17 -16.74 2.97
C GLU A 4 -20.72 -15.81 4.09
N PHE A 5 -20.48 -14.54 3.79
CA PHE A 5 -20.10 -13.51 4.74
C PHE A 5 -20.64 -12.15 4.27
N TYR A 6 -20.76 -11.19 5.19
CA TYR A 6 -21.18 -9.83 4.88
C TYR A 6 -19.95 -8.93 4.72
N GLN A 7 -20.00 -8.06 3.72
CA GLN A 7 -19.10 -6.93 3.54
C GLN A 7 -19.90 -5.62 3.52
N CYS A 8 -19.26 -4.55 3.99
CA CYS A 8 -19.74 -3.19 3.77
C CYS A 8 -18.75 -2.53 2.81
N ASP A 9 -19.18 -2.32 1.58
CA ASP A 9 -18.35 -1.74 0.53
C ASP A 9 -18.88 -0.36 0.14
N VAL A 10 -17.96 0.55 -0.20
CA VAL A 10 -18.25 1.85 -0.77
C VAL A 10 -17.27 2.09 -1.90
N ASP A 11 -17.80 2.49 -3.05
CA ASP A 11 -17.01 2.82 -4.23
C ASP A 11 -17.37 4.22 -4.73
N VAL A 12 -16.37 4.92 -5.27
CA VAL A 12 -16.55 6.21 -5.94
C VAL A 12 -15.89 6.15 -7.31
N CYS A 13 -16.63 6.60 -8.32
CA CYS A 13 -16.17 6.61 -9.71
C CYS A 13 -16.21 8.04 -10.28
N GLY A 14 -15.33 8.32 -11.26
CA GLY A 14 -15.35 9.56 -12.04
C GLY A 14 -14.72 10.76 -11.34
N ILE A 15 -13.88 10.55 -10.34
CA ILE A 15 -13.14 11.60 -9.65
C ILE A 15 -11.64 11.34 -9.78
N GLU A 16 -10.89 12.34 -10.23
CA GLU A 16 -9.43 12.34 -10.28
C GLU A 16 -8.84 12.96 -9.00
N GLY A 17 -7.53 12.69 -8.76
CA GLY A 17 -6.76 13.22 -7.64
C GLY A 17 -6.93 12.44 -6.34
N SER A 18 -6.08 12.72 -5.36
CA SER A 18 -5.98 11.97 -4.11
C SER A 18 -6.97 12.45 -3.02
N PHE A 19 -7.76 13.49 -3.31
CA PHE A 19 -8.76 13.99 -2.35
C PHE A 19 -9.83 12.94 -2.03
N ILE A 20 -10.30 12.21 -3.05
CA ILE A 20 -11.34 11.18 -2.84
C ILE A 20 -10.84 10.03 -1.97
N GLU A 21 -9.56 9.67 -2.09
CA GLU A 21 -8.94 8.65 -1.25
C GLU A 21 -8.89 9.10 0.21
N ALA A 22 -8.57 10.38 0.46
CA ALA A 22 -8.60 10.96 1.80
C ALA A 22 -10.03 10.96 2.39
N GLU A 23 -11.05 11.25 1.59
CA GLU A 23 -12.46 11.18 1.99
C GLU A 23 -12.87 9.74 2.34
N MET A 24 -12.44 8.75 1.54
CA MET A 24 -12.69 7.33 1.83
C MET A 24 -12.01 6.89 3.12
N LEU A 25 -10.79 7.33 3.38
CA LEU A 25 -10.08 7.06 4.63
C LEU A 25 -10.78 7.69 5.83
N MET A 26 -11.20 8.96 5.71
CA MET A 26 -11.96 9.66 6.76
C MET A 26 -13.26 8.93 7.08
N MET A 27 -14.05 8.59 6.05
CA MET A 27 -15.29 7.84 6.21
C MET A 27 -15.04 6.48 6.89
N THR A 28 -14.01 5.76 6.47
CA THR A 28 -13.63 4.47 7.05
C THR A 28 -13.32 4.61 8.54
N ILE A 29 -12.48 5.57 8.91
CA ILE A 29 -12.12 5.84 10.30
C ILE A 29 -13.35 6.19 11.13
N GLU A 30 -14.22 7.06 10.62
CA GLU A 30 -15.46 7.44 11.31
C GLU A 30 -16.44 6.26 11.48
N CYS A 31 -16.54 5.37 10.52
CA CYS A 31 -17.32 4.15 10.66
C CYS A 31 -16.83 3.28 11.81
N TYR A 32 -15.52 3.04 11.90
CA TYR A 32 -14.94 2.26 12.99
C TYR A 32 -15.06 2.96 14.35
N LYS A 33 -14.90 4.27 14.41
CA LYS A 33 -15.17 5.05 15.63
C LYS A 33 -16.59 4.84 16.13
N LYS A 34 -17.60 4.92 15.25
CA LYS A 34 -19.01 4.69 15.60
C LYS A 34 -19.27 3.26 16.08
N LEU A 35 -18.50 2.28 15.63
CA LEU A 35 -18.53 0.91 16.11
C LEU A 35 -17.76 0.70 17.42
N GLY A 36 -17.10 1.72 17.95
CA GLY A 36 -16.25 1.63 19.14
C GLY A 36 -14.95 0.85 18.92
N ILE A 37 -14.49 0.79 17.68
CA ILE A 37 -13.26 0.09 17.29
C ILE A 37 -12.18 1.15 17.02
N GLU A 38 -11.11 1.13 17.80
CA GLU A 38 -9.94 1.97 17.58
C GLU A 38 -9.07 1.34 16.49
N VAL A 39 -8.81 2.10 15.41
CA VAL A 39 -8.07 1.61 14.24
C VAL A 39 -6.85 2.47 13.91
N TYR A 40 -5.92 1.88 13.16
CA TYR A 40 -4.95 2.59 12.35
C TYR A 40 -5.00 2.05 10.92
N VAL A 41 -4.53 2.86 9.99
CA VAL A 41 -4.55 2.55 8.55
C VAL A 41 -3.13 2.58 8.03
N GLU A 42 -2.67 1.49 7.46
CA GLU A 42 -1.45 1.43 6.69
C GLU A 42 -1.75 1.82 5.25
N ILE A 43 -0.91 2.67 4.67
CA ILE A 43 -1.15 3.29 3.37
C ILE A 43 0.13 3.22 2.55
N ASN A 44 -0.01 2.86 1.28
CA ASN A 44 1.04 2.91 0.28
C ASN A 44 0.46 3.34 -1.07
N ASN A 45 1.32 3.40 -2.07
CA ASN A 45 0.95 3.60 -3.46
C ASN A 45 1.61 2.52 -4.33
N ARG A 46 0.82 1.89 -5.21
CA ARG A 46 1.29 0.80 -6.06
C ARG A 46 2.40 1.24 -6.99
N LYS A 47 2.28 2.42 -7.63
CA LYS A 47 3.32 2.97 -8.51
C LYS A 47 4.61 3.22 -7.73
N LEU A 48 4.52 3.75 -6.50
CA LEU A 48 5.69 3.96 -5.64
C LEU A 48 6.40 2.63 -5.35
N LEU A 49 5.66 1.58 -5.01
CA LEU A 49 6.21 0.24 -4.78
C LEU A 49 6.86 -0.32 -6.05
N GLU A 50 6.22 -0.19 -7.21
CA GLU A 50 6.78 -0.56 -8.51
C GLU A 50 8.08 0.22 -8.80
N GLY A 51 8.10 1.51 -8.51
CA GLY A 51 9.28 2.36 -8.63
C GLY A 51 10.45 1.90 -7.75
N PHE A 52 10.19 1.47 -6.53
CA PHE A 52 11.21 0.88 -5.65
C PHE A 52 11.76 -0.44 -6.20
N ILE A 53 10.89 -1.30 -6.71
CA ILE A 53 11.30 -2.59 -7.30
C ILE A 53 12.22 -2.33 -8.50
N ILE A 54 11.84 -1.45 -9.40
CA ILE A 54 12.64 -1.10 -10.59
C ILE A 54 13.97 -0.47 -10.18
N SER A 55 13.96 0.46 -9.22
CA SER A 55 15.19 1.15 -8.78
C SER A 55 16.17 0.23 -8.04
N SER A 56 15.69 -0.88 -7.47
CA SER A 56 16.56 -1.91 -6.88
C SER A 56 17.30 -2.75 -7.93
N GLY A 57 17.03 -2.52 -9.23
CA GLY A 57 17.63 -3.22 -10.36
C GLY A 57 16.88 -4.51 -10.74
N ILE A 58 15.68 -4.74 -10.23
CA ILE A 58 14.80 -5.84 -10.62
C ILE A 58 14.12 -5.50 -11.95
N ASP A 59 14.03 -6.48 -12.83
CA ASP A 59 13.45 -6.29 -14.16
C ASP A 59 11.94 -5.96 -14.04
N LYS A 60 11.48 -4.98 -14.82
CA LYS A 60 10.08 -4.50 -14.79
C LYS A 60 9.06 -5.63 -15.00
N GLU A 61 9.39 -6.62 -15.81
CA GLU A 61 8.54 -7.80 -16.08
C GLU A 61 8.29 -8.66 -14.83
N LEU A 62 9.15 -8.57 -13.82
CA LEU A 62 9.04 -9.31 -12.56
C LEU A 62 8.27 -8.54 -11.49
N THR A 63 7.94 -7.26 -11.71
CA THR A 63 7.34 -6.38 -10.70
C THR A 63 6.08 -6.98 -10.08
N SER A 64 5.13 -7.46 -10.89
CA SER A 64 3.89 -8.07 -10.36
C SER A 64 4.16 -9.30 -9.49
N LYS A 65 5.16 -10.12 -9.84
CA LYS A 65 5.55 -11.31 -9.07
C LYS A 65 6.19 -10.92 -7.74
N VAL A 66 7.03 -9.89 -7.75
CA VAL A 66 7.65 -9.35 -6.53
C VAL A 66 6.58 -8.77 -5.61
N ILE A 67 5.63 -8.00 -6.13
CA ILE A 67 4.50 -7.45 -5.36
C ILE A 67 3.69 -8.57 -4.69
N LEU A 68 3.36 -9.65 -5.41
CA LEU A 68 2.63 -10.79 -4.85
C LEU A 68 3.39 -11.51 -3.72
N SER A 69 4.72 -11.55 -3.77
CA SER A 69 5.53 -12.08 -2.68
C SER A 69 5.64 -11.11 -1.53
N VAL A 70 5.80 -9.81 -1.81
CA VAL A 70 5.85 -8.73 -0.80
C VAL A 70 4.52 -8.61 -0.03
N ASP A 71 3.37 -8.85 -0.66
CA ASP A 71 2.05 -8.91 0.00
C ASP A 71 2.00 -9.92 1.16
N LYS A 72 2.88 -10.91 1.14
CA LYS A 72 3.01 -11.90 2.21
C LYS A 72 4.02 -11.52 3.28
N LEU A 73 4.72 -10.39 3.15
CA LEU A 73 5.84 -10.01 4.03
C LEU A 73 5.46 -10.05 5.52
N ALA A 74 4.26 -9.57 5.88
CA ALA A 74 3.77 -9.60 7.24
C ALA A 74 3.54 -11.03 7.78
N LYS A 75 3.33 -12.02 6.91
CA LYS A 75 3.03 -13.41 7.27
C LYS A 75 4.27 -14.30 7.32
N ILE A 76 5.15 -14.16 6.33
CA ILE A 76 6.30 -15.08 6.15
C ILE A 76 7.65 -14.42 6.46
N GLY A 77 7.67 -13.10 6.73
CA GLY A 77 8.88 -12.34 7.00
C GLY A 77 9.75 -12.12 5.76
N GLU A 78 10.84 -11.36 5.93
CA GLU A 78 11.78 -11.05 4.86
C GLU A 78 12.43 -12.32 4.28
N ASP A 79 12.84 -13.25 5.14
CA ASP A 79 13.47 -14.50 4.70
C ASP A 79 12.51 -15.35 3.85
N GLY A 80 11.23 -15.39 4.21
CA GLY A 80 10.22 -16.12 3.45
C GLY A 80 9.98 -15.50 2.07
N VAL A 81 9.93 -14.16 1.99
CA VAL A 81 9.81 -13.44 0.71
C VAL A 81 11.04 -13.68 -0.16
N ARG A 82 12.25 -13.61 0.41
CA ARG A 82 13.49 -13.91 -0.30
C ARG A 82 13.51 -15.33 -0.86
N GLU A 83 13.02 -16.30 -0.10
CA GLU A 83 12.94 -17.70 -0.55
C GLU A 83 11.99 -17.87 -1.73
N GLU A 84 10.79 -17.26 -1.67
CA GLU A 84 9.85 -17.28 -2.81
C GLU A 84 10.46 -16.63 -4.06
N LEU A 85 11.19 -15.53 -3.91
CA LEU A 85 11.77 -14.80 -5.03
C LEU A 85 13.00 -15.46 -5.65
N LYS A 86 13.59 -16.49 -5.01
CA LYS A 86 14.67 -17.30 -5.61
C LYS A 86 14.27 -17.97 -6.91
N GLU A 87 12.99 -18.35 -7.04
CA GLU A 87 12.47 -18.99 -8.27
C GLU A 87 12.65 -18.10 -9.51
N TYR A 88 12.73 -16.79 -9.32
CA TYR A 88 12.87 -15.80 -10.42
C TYR A 88 14.32 -15.40 -10.69
N ASN A 89 15.30 -16.08 -10.05
CA ASN A 89 16.72 -15.79 -10.21
C ASN A 89 17.12 -14.33 -9.95
N ILE A 90 16.43 -13.65 -9.02
CA ILE A 90 16.77 -12.29 -8.63
C ILE A 90 18.00 -12.33 -7.73
N ALA A 91 19.05 -11.56 -8.10
CA ALA A 91 20.28 -11.48 -7.32
C ALA A 91 20.02 -10.95 -5.89
N SER A 92 20.70 -11.51 -4.90
CA SER A 92 20.53 -11.15 -3.49
C SER A 92 20.75 -9.65 -3.24
N GLU A 93 21.74 -9.05 -3.92
CA GLU A 93 22.02 -7.61 -3.84
C GLU A 93 20.82 -6.74 -4.23
N LYS A 94 20.08 -7.14 -5.27
CA LYS A 94 18.86 -6.43 -5.69
C LYS A 94 17.77 -6.48 -4.61
N LEU A 95 17.63 -7.63 -3.94
CA LEU A 95 16.71 -7.79 -2.82
C LEU A 95 17.16 -6.98 -1.60
N ASP A 96 18.46 -6.93 -1.32
CA ASP A 96 19.01 -6.11 -0.22
C ASP A 96 18.69 -4.63 -0.46
N ASN A 97 18.87 -4.16 -1.70
CA ASN A 97 18.52 -2.81 -2.10
C ASN A 97 17.02 -2.54 -1.90
N LEU A 98 16.16 -3.45 -2.36
CA LEU A 98 14.70 -3.32 -2.22
C LEU A 98 14.28 -3.24 -0.74
N PHE A 99 14.74 -4.18 0.10
CA PHE A 99 14.40 -4.17 1.52
C PHE A 99 14.99 -2.98 2.28
N SER A 100 16.09 -2.40 1.79
CA SER A 100 16.61 -1.13 2.30
C SER A 100 15.64 0.03 2.03
N LEU A 101 15.07 0.11 0.81
CA LEU A 101 14.07 1.12 0.44
C LEU A 101 12.79 1.00 1.28
N PHE A 102 12.39 -0.21 1.65
CA PHE A 102 11.22 -0.44 2.51
C PHE A 102 11.33 0.11 3.94
N LYS A 103 12.50 0.57 4.34
CA LYS A 103 12.73 1.18 5.67
C LYS A 103 12.49 2.70 5.69
N CYS A 104 12.21 3.30 4.55
CA CYS A 104 12.03 4.74 4.45
C CYS A 104 10.74 5.22 5.10
N ASN A 105 10.75 6.46 5.55
CA ASN A 105 9.54 7.20 5.92
C ASN A 105 9.14 8.16 4.79
N ILE A 106 7.93 8.73 4.89
CA ILE A 106 7.37 9.58 3.83
C ILE A 106 8.20 10.84 3.55
N ASN A 107 8.89 11.39 4.55
CA ASN A 107 9.71 12.61 4.39
C ASN A 107 11.02 12.30 3.66
N GLU A 108 11.52 11.07 3.76
CA GLU A 108 12.75 10.64 3.09
C GLU A 108 12.56 10.49 1.58
N LEU A 109 11.33 10.32 1.10
CA LEU A 109 11.03 10.19 -0.32
C LEU A 109 11.54 11.38 -1.15
N ASP A 110 11.58 12.59 -0.58
CA ASP A 110 12.06 13.79 -1.26
C ASP A 110 13.56 13.78 -1.53
N ASN A 111 14.31 13.09 -0.67
CA ASN A 111 15.75 13.03 -0.74
C ASN A 111 16.25 11.82 -1.53
N MET A 112 15.36 10.95 -2.00
CA MET A 112 15.72 9.80 -2.82
C MET A 112 16.00 10.22 -4.25
N ASN A 113 17.19 9.88 -4.73
CA ASN A 113 17.59 10.11 -6.13
C ASN A 113 17.17 8.91 -6.99
N ILE A 114 15.86 8.73 -7.18
CA ILE A 114 15.26 7.69 -8.01
C ILE A 114 14.58 8.37 -9.20
N ASP A 115 15.01 8.01 -10.41
CA ASP A 115 14.61 8.63 -11.67
C ASP A 115 13.88 7.58 -12.55
N ASN A 116 12.76 7.06 -12.06
CA ASN A 116 11.83 6.30 -12.89
C ASN A 116 10.41 6.87 -12.73
N GLU A 117 9.62 6.74 -13.77
CA GLU A 117 8.29 7.33 -13.89
C GLU A 117 7.37 6.85 -12.78
N GLU A 118 7.39 5.54 -12.49
CA GLU A 118 6.55 4.92 -11.46
C GLU A 118 6.84 5.51 -10.07
N PHE A 119 8.10 5.71 -9.73
CA PHE A 119 8.48 6.32 -8.46
C PHE A 119 8.03 7.79 -8.38
N ILE A 120 8.27 8.56 -9.45
CA ILE A 120 7.94 9.99 -9.48
C ILE A 120 6.44 10.20 -9.33
N GLU A 121 5.63 9.46 -10.10
CA GLU A 121 4.17 9.53 -10.01
C GLU A 121 3.67 9.05 -8.64
N GLY A 122 4.09 7.86 -8.21
CA GLY A 122 3.65 7.28 -6.94
C GLY A 122 4.05 8.14 -5.73
N LYS A 123 5.24 8.77 -5.76
CA LYS A 123 5.65 9.75 -4.76
C LYS A 123 4.75 10.99 -4.76
N SER A 124 4.41 11.50 -5.93
CA SER A 124 3.52 12.67 -6.05
C SER A 124 2.14 12.37 -5.47
N GLU A 125 1.53 11.25 -5.86
CA GLU A 125 0.20 10.83 -5.40
C GLU A 125 0.17 10.59 -3.89
N ILE A 126 1.13 9.85 -3.34
CA ILE A 126 1.15 9.55 -1.91
C ILE A 126 1.37 10.80 -1.06
N LYS A 127 2.22 11.72 -1.51
CA LYS A 127 2.45 12.99 -0.81
C LYS A 127 1.24 13.91 -0.86
N GLU A 128 0.55 13.96 -1.99
CA GLU A 128 -0.72 14.69 -2.11
C GLU A 128 -1.74 14.11 -1.12
N LEU A 129 -1.91 12.78 -1.08
CA LEU A 129 -2.81 12.13 -0.13
C LEU A 129 -2.46 12.48 1.32
N PHE A 130 -1.18 12.40 1.71
CA PHE A 130 -0.77 12.71 3.07
C PHE A 130 -0.94 14.20 3.41
N SER A 131 -0.92 15.11 2.43
CA SER A 131 -1.28 16.52 2.65
C SER A 131 -2.77 16.69 2.99
N TYR A 132 -3.66 15.92 2.38
CA TYR A 132 -5.07 15.89 2.73
C TYR A 132 -5.33 15.21 4.08
N ILE A 133 -4.59 14.14 4.41
CA ILE A 133 -4.64 13.48 5.71
C ILE A 133 -4.27 14.46 6.83
N ASP A 134 -3.24 15.28 6.62
CA ASP A 134 -2.83 16.34 7.55
C ASP A 134 -3.91 17.42 7.68
N TYR A 135 -4.43 17.90 6.55
CA TYR A 135 -5.51 18.91 6.53
C TYR A 135 -6.78 18.44 7.25
N LEU A 136 -7.09 17.16 7.17
CA LEU A 136 -8.26 16.54 7.80
C LEU A 136 -8.02 16.09 9.26
N ASP A 137 -6.82 16.34 9.81
CA ASP A 137 -6.40 15.92 11.16
C ASP A 137 -6.52 14.40 11.39
N LEU A 138 -6.13 13.61 10.38
CA LEU A 138 -6.17 12.15 10.41
C LEU A 138 -4.80 11.49 10.67
N ASN A 139 -3.75 12.27 10.97
CA ASN A 139 -2.37 11.79 11.15
C ASN A 139 -2.22 10.70 12.21
N GLU A 140 -3.03 10.76 13.28
CA GLU A 140 -2.98 9.75 14.35
C GLU A 140 -3.44 8.35 13.90
N TYR A 141 -4.16 8.27 12.79
CA TYR A 141 -4.68 7.02 12.21
C TYR A 141 -3.83 6.51 11.07
N ALA A 142 -3.20 7.40 10.30
CA ALA A 142 -2.52 7.08 9.05
C ALA A 142 -1.04 6.72 9.27
N ARG A 143 -0.57 5.66 8.60
CA ARG A 143 0.81 5.22 8.61
C ARG A 143 1.27 4.95 7.18
N PHE A 144 2.34 5.59 6.77
CA PHE A 144 3.00 5.24 5.53
C PHE A 144 3.75 3.92 5.71
N THR A 145 3.44 2.93 4.88
CA THR A 145 4.04 1.60 4.92
C THR A 145 4.53 1.25 3.51
N PRO A 146 5.80 1.56 3.16
CA PRO A 146 6.31 1.53 1.79
C PRO A 146 6.32 0.15 1.13
N TYR A 147 6.14 -0.90 1.89
CA TYR A 147 6.02 -2.28 1.40
C TYR A 147 4.58 -2.82 1.44
N LEU A 148 3.60 -2.03 1.87
CA LEU A 148 2.21 -2.47 1.82
C LEU A 148 1.85 -2.75 0.37
N ALA A 149 1.42 -3.97 0.12
CA ALA A 149 0.94 -4.44 -1.16
C ALA A 149 -0.47 -5.03 -1.00
N ARG A 150 -1.20 -5.07 -2.08
CA ARG A 150 -2.48 -5.78 -2.17
C ARG A 150 -2.35 -6.79 -3.31
N GLY A 151 -2.64 -8.06 -3.04
CA GLY A 151 -2.53 -9.15 -4.01
C GLY A 151 -3.51 -9.07 -5.18
N LEU A 152 -4.35 -8.03 -5.25
CA LEU A 152 -5.27 -7.78 -6.35
C LEU A 152 -4.64 -6.87 -7.40
N GLU A 153 -4.56 -7.32 -8.63
CA GLU A 153 -3.99 -6.55 -9.76
C GLU A 153 -4.86 -5.38 -10.22
N ILE A 154 -6.08 -5.27 -9.68
CA ILE A 154 -7.01 -4.19 -10.04
C ILE A 154 -6.55 -2.80 -9.57
N TYR A 155 -5.75 -2.73 -8.50
CA TYR A 155 -5.32 -1.45 -7.95
C TYR A 155 -4.21 -0.82 -8.80
N THR A 156 -4.35 0.48 -9.06
CA THR A 156 -3.47 1.27 -9.95
C THR A 156 -2.67 2.35 -9.22
N GLY A 157 -3.10 2.76 -8.04
CA GLY A 157 -2.52 3.86 -7.28
C GLY A 157 -2.47 3.55 -5.78
N THR A 158 -3.04 4.43 -4.97
CA THR A 158 -3.11 4.27 -3.51
C THR A 158 -3.76 2.94 -3.12
N VAL A 159 -3.18 2.30 -2.10
CA VAL A 159 -3.72 1.12 -1.42
C VAL A 159 -3.64 1.32 0.08
N TRP A 160 -4.61 0.76 0.80
CA TRP A 160 -4.60 0.81 2.27
C TRP A 160 -5.17 -0.44 2.91
N GLU A 161 -4.76 -0.67 4.15
CA GLU A 161 -5.29 -1.69 5.03
C GLU A 161 -5.59 -1.11 6.41
N VAL A 162 -6.70 -1.53 7.00
CA VAL A 162 -7.18 -1.07 8.30
C VAL A 162 -6.93 -2.16 9.35
N PHE A 163 -6.33 -1.77 10.47
CA PHE A 163 -5.99 -2.69 11.56
C PHE A 163 -6.60 -2.22 12.88
N ASP A 164 -7.01 -3.18 13.71
CA ASP A 164 -7.44 -2.91 15.08
C ASP A 164 -6.23 -2.53 15.97
N LYS A 165 -6.24 -1.32 16.56
CA LYS A 165 -5.17 -0.88 17.49
C LYS A 165 -4.99 -1.83 18.67
N LYS A 166 -6.05 -2.52 19.12
CA LYS A 166 -6.02 -3.50 20.21
C LYS A 166 -5.58 -4.89 19.79
N GLN A 167 -5.29 -5.09 18.50
CA GLN A 167 -4.81 -6.36 17.93
C GLN A 167 -5.65 -7.58 18.31
N ARG A 168 -6.97 -7.40 18.47
CA ARG A 168 -7.90 -8.50 18.71
C ARG A 168 -7.96 -9.46 17.51
N LEU A 169 -7.69 -8.93 16.31
CA LEU A 169 -7.47 -9.66 15.09
C LEU A 169 -6.08 -9.31 14.55
N THR A 170 -5.36 -10.31 14.08
CA THR A 170 -3.99 -10.16 13.52
C THR A 170 -3.98 -9.86 12.03
N CYS A 171 -5.14 -9.88 11.39
CA CYS A 171 -5.31 -9.53 9.98
C CYS A 171 -5.97 -8.16 9.84
N ALA A 172 -5.85 -7.58 8.66
CA ALA A 172 -6.61 -6.39 8.29
C ALA A 172 -8.13 -6.65 8.43
N ILE A 173 -8.83 -5.68 9.00
CA ILE A 173 -10.29 -5.70 9.20
C ILE A 173 -11.04 -4.88 8.15
N GLY A 174 -10.32 -4.22 7.27
CA GLY A 174 -10.81 -3.49 6.12
C GLY A 174 -9.65 -3.13 5.22
N GLY A 175 -9.94 -2.59 4.06
CA GLY A 175 -8.93 -2.15 3.12
C GLY A 175 -9.55 -1.73 1.80
N GLY A 176 -8.78 -1.05 1.00
CA GLY A 176 -9.21 -0.55 -0.29
C GLY A 176 -8.04 -0.07 -1.14
N GLY A 177 -8.36 0.60 -2.21
CA GLY A 177 -7.37 1.23 -3.07
C GLY A 177 -7.99 1.80 -4.34
N ARG A 178 -7.19 2.56 -5.05
CA ARG A 178 -7.56 3.17 -6.33
C ARG A 178 -7.51 2.14 -7.48
N TYR A 179 -8.50 2.13 -8.35
CA TYR A 179 -8.65 1.18 -9.46
C TYR A 179 -9.11 1.88 -10.75
N ASP A 180 -8.23 2.64 -11.39
CA ASP A 180 -8.59 3.47 -12.57
C ASP A 180 -8.93 2.65 -13.82
N ASN A 181 -8.43 1.42 -13.94
CA ASN A 181 -8.56 0.60 -15.14
C ASN A 181 -9.73 -0.40 -15.12
N LEU A 182 -10.56 -0.37 -14.07
CA LEU A 182 -11.67 -1.33 -13.93
C LEU A 182 -12.89 -0.92 -14.73
N ILE A 183 -13.11 0.37 -14.90
CA ILE A 183 -14.22 0.98 -15.62
C ILE A 183 -13.60 1.79 -16.78
N GLY A 184 -13.53 1.17 -17.96
CA GLY A 184 -12.97 1.78 -19.17
C GLY A 184 -14.01 2.33 -20.09
#